data_d43c390b439fbed1b710a7a99938d702
#
_entry.id   d43c390b439fbed1b710a7a99938d702
#
_cell.length_a   1.000
_cell.length_b   1.000
_cell.length_c   1.000
_cell.angle_alpha   90.00
_cell.angle_beta   90.00
_cell.angle_gamma   90.00
#
_symmetry.space_group_name_H-M   'P 1'
#
loop_
_entity.id
_entity.type
_entity.pdbx_description
1 polymer ?
#
loop_
_entity_poly.entity_id
_entity_poly.type
_entity_poly.pdbx_seq_one_letter_code
_entity_poly.pdbx_strand_id
1 'polypeptide(L)'
;MESTPASERIELFGDQVRELLHPTVTEDAKLVQKGLMLYRQGLVKQLQIWNEQITATVQDVTPCYVKLNFEFLSQSECSCPTEGFCRHQMAVFLSAYSRVGSVADWVAEWREPMRESKAVSDWGLQTAKDLIKANGVSKPDYGRWVHSFEVSFDTLLATKKYTSPYVIPELFGIYERRIHASAPVEQEWRLLYELVGIVVSFRKLARLSEQLGHDEDMVKRAYLHLFHNLMDDAEELSMKIGVQSLPFDFDEFVDKLREDTFELLTCTQGLAYERIFLYRLLWIHFFKKKAWREEELVKIQARMKGLQDWESPAPLLLAGIHLNFLLGDDEAALKLTGPFGDEEIAPYLVYWIEYLSGLKAWKRVGPVIELFLQKVKGYLEWLGGYHSCATFVRNALRAVAPYCAESDRVDLYERAMLSMLPYSFGDYEFVLFERGQYERWGELQAFVGLDYYELPKDRLKLVEKERPEVLLAMLHQTAQREIDQKNRASYRMAVRHLKKLRTLYKKLKRVDDWEYFLDTLMERTKRLRAFHEECKRSKLIEG
;
A
#
# COMPACT_ATOMS: atom_id res chain seq x y z
N MET A 1 -17.00 27.96 -2.07
CA MET A 1 -17.46 26.56 -2.23
C MET A 1 -18.96 26.59 -1.95
N GLU A 2 -19.78 26.45 -2.98
CA GLU A 2 -21.23 26.35 -2.82
C GLU A 2 -21.57 25.07 -2.10
N SER A 3 -22.31 25.17 -0.99
CA SER A 3 -22.72 24.01 -0.20
C SER A 3 -23.79 23.22 -0.97
N THR A 4 -23.50 22.00 -1.36
CA THR A 4 -24.45 21.06 -1.96
C THR A 4 -25.72 20.99 -1.10
N PRO A 5 -26.95 21.06 -1.70
CA PRO A 5 -28.20 21.01 -0.94
C PRO A 5 -28.31 19.70 -0.14
N ALA A 6 -28.93 19.72 1.04
CA ALA A 6 -29.10 18.56 1.90
C ALA A 6 -29.83 17.40 1.19
N SER A 7 -30.72 17.70 0.24
CA SER A 7 -31.42 16.69 -0.59
C SER A 7 -30.46 15.87 -1.45
N GLU A 8 -29.56 16.52 -2.15
CA GLU A 8 -28.59 15.88 -3.03
C GLU A 8 -27.61 14.99 -2.25
N ARG A 9 -27.24 15.41 -1.02
CA ARG A 9 -26.39 14.60 -0.14
C ARG A 9 -27.09 13.34 0.38
N ILE A 10 -28.39 13.41 0.66
CA ILE A 10 -29.17 12.24 1.07
C ILE A 10 -29.30 11.24 -0.09
N GLU A 11 -29.45 11.73 -1.32
CA GLU A 11 -29.47 10.88 -2.51
C GLU A 11 -28.12 10.18 -2.74
N LEU A 12 -27.01 10.94 -2.68
CA LEU A 12 -25.64 10.39 -2.77
C LEU A 12 -25.35 9.38 -1.67
N PHE A 13 -25.80 9.63 -0.45
CA PHE A 13 -25.69 8.65 0.64
C PHE A 13 -26.53 7.40 0.37
N GLY A 14 -27.69 7.53 -0.28
CA GLY A 14 -28.50 6.42 -0.75
C GLY A 14 -27.77 5.55 -1.77
N ASP A 15 -26.94 6.14 -2.62
CA ASP A 15 -26.08 5.40 -3.57
C ASP A 15 -24.98 4.64 -2.83
N GLN A 16 -24.30 5.26 -1.86
CA GLN A 16 -23.31 4.58 -1.02
C GLN A 16 -23.90 3.38 -0.25
N VAL A 17 -25.12 3.52 0.27
CA VAL A 17 -25.81 2.40 0.95
C VAL A 17 -26.17 1.28 -0.04
N ARG A 18 -26.50 1.61 -1.29
CA ARG A 18 -26.73 0.60 -2.36
C ARG A 18 -25.45 -0.15 -2.75
N GLU A 19 -24.32 0.53 -2.73
CA GLU A 19 -23.01 -0.08 -2.99
C GLU A 19 -22.55 -0.98 -1.83
N LEU A 20 -22.85 -0.59 -0.58
CA LEU A 20 -22.47 -1.36 0.59
C LEU A 20 -23.30 -2.66 0.75
N LEU A 21 -24.60 -2.60 0.47
CA LEU A 21 -25.56 -3.67 0.75
C LEU A 21 -26.03 -4.35 -0.54
N HIS A 22 -25.75 -5.64 -0.68
CA HIS A 22 -26.09 -6.41 -1.87
C HIS A 22 -27.38 -7.25 -1.68
N PRO A 23 -28.39 -7.12 -2.57
CA PRO A 23 -29.67 -7.82 -2.42
C PRO A 23 -29.55 -9.35 -2.50
N THR A 24 -28.48 -9.87 -3.11
CA THR A 24 -28.19 -11.31 -3.20
C THR A 24 -27.54 -11.89 -1.95
N VAL A 25 -26.98 -11.05 -1.07
CA VAL A 25 -26.41 -11.47 0.21
C VAL A 25 -27.52 -11.58 1.26
N THR A 26 -27.69 -12.77 1.80
CA THR A 26 -28.80 -13.07 2.75
C THR A 26 -28.81 -12.16 3.98
N GLU A 27 -27.63 -11.81 4.52
CA GLU A 27 -27.53 -10.95 5.70
C GLU A 27 -27.89 -9.50 5.38
N ASP A 28 -27.45 -8.97 4.21
CA ASP A 28 -27.78 -7.63 3.76
C ASP A 28 -29.29 -7.50 3.46
N ALA A 29 -29.86 -8.52 2.80
CA ALA A 29 -31.29 -8.56 2.54
C ALA A 29 -32.12 -8.54 3.84
N LYS A 30 -31.70 -9.30 4.86
CA LYS A 30 -32.33 -9.29 6.19
C LYS A 30 -32.14 -7.92 6.89
N LEU A 31 -30.97 -7.31 6.75
CA LEU A 31 -30.66 -5.99 7.34
C LEU A 31 -31.57 -4.92 6.76
N VAL A 32 -31.66 -4.83 5.43
CA VAL A 32 -32.54 -3.86 4.73
C VAL A 32 -34.00 -4.11 5.10
N GLN A 33 -34.45 -5.36 5.12
CA GLN A 33 -35.82 -5.71 5.49
C GLN A 33 -36.17 -5.30 6.94
N LYS A 34 -35.25 -5.54 7.88
CA LYS A 34 -35.44 -5.13 9.29
C LYS A 34 -35.41 -3.61 9.44
N GLY A 35 -34.51 -2.90 8.76
CA GLY A 35 -34.48 -1.44 8.73
C GLY A 35 -35.76 -0.82 8.13
N LEU A 36 -36.26 -1.41 7.04
CA LEU A 36 -37.53 -1.00 6.41
C LEU A 36 -38.73 -1.23 7.36
N MET A 37 -38.73 -2.30 8.13
CA MET A 37 -39.75 -2.56 9.15
C MET A 37 -39.76 -1.46 10.22
N LEU A 38 -38.59 -1.14 10.80
CA LEU A 38 -38.48 -0.09 11.81
C LEU A 38 -38.92 1.28 11.29
N TYR A 39 -38.54 1.61 10.03
CA TYR A 39 -39.03 2.81 9.33
C TYR A 39 -40.56 2.84 9.20
N ARG A 40 -41.15 1.77 8.67
CA ARG A 40 -42.61 1.67 8.42
C ARG A 40 -43.41 1.73 9.71
N GLN A 41 -42.89 1.21 10.81
CA GLN A 41 -43.50 1.28 12.14
C GLN A 41 -43.37 2.68 12.79
N GLY A 42 -42.68 3.62 12.13
CA GLY A 42 -42.50 4.96 12.66
C GLY A 42 -41.67 5.02 13.92
N LEU A 43 -40.75 4.07 14.09
CA LEU A 43 -39.90 3.97 15.29
C LEU A 43 -38.69 4.92 15.28
N VAL A 44 -38.43 5.61 14.18
CA VAL A 44 -37.40 6.65 14.10
C VAL A 44 -37.95 7.95 14.67
N LYS A 45 -37.34 8.46 15.74
CA LYS A 45 -37.74 9.68 16.46
C LYS A 45 -36.61 10.68 16.47
N GLN A 46 -36.95 11.96 16.66
CA GLN A 46 -36.01 13.07 16.81
C GLN A 46 -34.99 13.17 15.65
N LEU A 47 -35.45 12.89 14.42
CA LEU A 47 -34.61 12.96 13.23
C LEU A 47 -34.23 14.41 12.93
N GLN A 48 -32.94 14.69 13.01
CA GLN A 48 -32.32 15.99 12.71
C GLN A 48 -31.30 15.81 11.58
N ILE A 49 -31.34 16.69 10.62
CA ILE A 49 -30.43 16.71 9.46
C ILE A 49 -29.58 17.95 9.55
N TRP A 50 -28.28 17.79 9.65
CA TRP A 50 -27.27 18.84 9.67
C TRP A 50 -26.47 18.81 8.35
N ASN A 51 -25.63 19.80 8.13
CA ASN A 51 -24.89 19.90 6.87
C ASN A 51 -24.09 18.63 6.50
N GLU A 52 -23.55 17.88 7.49
CA GLU A 52 -22.66 16.74 7.25
C GLU A 52 -23.16 15.43 7.87
N GLN A 53 -24.27 15.47 8.62
CA GLN A 53 -24.72 14.29 9.37
C GLN A 53 -26.23 14.25 9.61
N ILE A 54 -26.75 13.04 9.80
CA ILE A 54 -28.12 12.79 10.29
C ILE A 54 -28.01 12.18 11.67
N THR A 55 -28.78 12.72 12.63
CA THR A 55 -28.92 12.12 13.97
C THR A 55 -30.37 11.77 14.24
N ALA A 56 -30.60 10.64 14.88
CA ALA A 56 -31.93 10.20 15.27
C ALA A 56 -31.86 9.16 16.42
N THR A 57 -32.99 8.97 17.08
CA THR A 57 -33.19 7.87 18.04
C THR A 57 -34.16 6.86 17.44
N VAL A 58 -33.80 5.59 17.43
CA VAL A 58 -34.66 4.49 16.99
C VAL A 58 -35.22 3.77 18.23
N GLN A 59 -36.55 3.75 18.33
CA GLN A 59 -37.28 3.09 19.41
C GLN A 59 -37.44 1.59 19.11
N ASP A 60 -36.35 0.82 19.25
CA ASP A 60 -36.39 -0.64 19.20
C ASP A 60 -36.54 -1.21 20.64
N VAL A 61 -36.35 -2.49 20.83
CA VAL A 61 -36.38 -3.15 22.16
C VAL A 61 -35.53 -2.39 23.19
N THR A 62 -34.37 -1.92 22.76
CA THR A 62 -33.55 -0.94 23.47
C THR A 62 -33.42 0.28 22.59
N PRO A 63 -33.77 1.50 23.04
CA PRO A 63 -33.61 2.70 22.25
C PRO A 63 -32.14 2.89 21.81
N CYS A 64 -31.93 3.08 20.52
CA CYS A 64 -30.60 3.26 19.94
C CYS A 64 -30.44 4.66 19.39
N TYR A 65 -29.34 5.32 19.75
CA TYR A 65 -28.93 6.59 19.14
C TYR A 65 -28.12 6.29 17.88
N VAL A 66 -28.46 6.97 16.77
CA VAL A 66 -27.84 6.78 15.46
C VAL A 66 -27.34 8.11 14.95
N LYS A 67 -26.12 8.08 14.40
CA LYS A 67 -25.48 9.17 13.70
C LYS A 67 -24.96 8.67 12.35
N LEU A 68 -25.48 9.22 11.25
CA LEU A 68 -25.02 8.93 9.88
C LEU A 68 -24.16 10.08 9.37
N ASN A 69 -23.02 9.77 8.78
CA ASN A 69 -22.12 10.74 8.14
C ASN A 69 -22.30 10.68 6.63
N PHE A 70 -22.60 11.82 5.97
CA PHE A 70 -22.85 11.90 4.54
C PHE A 70 -21.59 11.68 3.67
N GLU A 71 -20.43 12.06 4.18
CA GLU A 71 -19.19 11.96 3.42
C GLU A 71 -18.55 10.57 3.52
N PHE A 72 -18.64 9.98 4.73
CA PHE A 72 -17.99 8.69 5.01
C PHE A 72 -18.95 7.74 5.73
N LEU A 73 -19.56 6.82 4.97
CA LEU A 73 -20.47 5.82 5.51
C LEU A 73 -19.83 5.02 6.68
N SER A 74 -18.53 4.75 6.58
CA SER A 74 -17.75 4.04 7.60
C SER A 74 -17.62 4.78 8.95
N GLN A 75 -17.87 6.09 8.97
CA GLN A 75 -17.89 6.92 10.18
C GLN A 75 -19.28 7.07 10.77
N SER A 76 -20.27 6.35 10.23
CA SER A 76 -21.61 6.32 10.77
C SER A 76 -21.67 5.42 12.01
N GLU A 77 -22.27 5.92 13.08
CA GLU A 77 -22.27 5.28 14.41
C GLU A 77 -23.68 4.88 14.84
N CYS A 78 -23.79 3.78 15.59
CA CYS A 78 -25.00 3.38 16.28
C CYS A 78 -24.65 2.85 17.67
N SER A 79 -25.46 3.18 18.69
CA SER A 79 -25.25 2.69 20.06
C SER A 79 -25.62 1.21 20.26
N CYS A 80 -26.07 0.49 19.22
CA CYS A 80 -26.33 -0.94 19.30
C CYS A 80 -25.01 -1.77 19.25
N PRO A 81 -25.01 -3.03 19.73
CA PRO A 81 -23.81 -3.87 19.77
C PRO A 81 -23.38 -4.44 18.41
N THR A 82 -24.06 -4.10 17.31
CA THR A 82 -23.75 -4.62 15.97
C THR A 82 -22.56 -3.85 15.40
N GLU A 83 -21.52 -4.55 15.00
CA GLU A 83 -20.40 -3.97 14.26
C GLU A 83 -20.79 -3.67 12.81
N GLY A 84 -20.33 -2.53 12.27
CA GLY A 84 -20.63 -2.08 10.91
C GLY A 84 -22.04 -1.48 10.74
N PHE A 85 -22.52 -1.43 9.49
CA PHE A 85 -23.81 -0.83 9.16
C PHE A 85 -24.97 -1.72 9.61
N CYS A 86 -25.87 -1.19 10.44
CA CYS A 86 -26.90 -1.97 11.13
C CYS A 86 -28.33 -1.57 10.72
N ARG A 87 -29.32 -2.38 11.14
CA ARG A 87 -30.75 -2.12 10.88
C ARG A 87 -31.26 -0.75 11.36
N HIS A 88 -30.67 -0.20 12.44
CA HIS A 88 -31.07 1.10 12.98
C HIS A 88 -30.57 2.24 12.09
N GLN A 89 -29.33 2.13 11.61
CA GLN A 89 -28.75 3.07 10.63
C GLN A 89 -29.55 3.04 9.33
N MET A 90 -29.92 1.84 8.86
CA MET A 90 -30.80 1.66 7.69
C MET A 90 -32.16 2.32 7.90
N ALA A 91 -32.79 2.18 9.05
CA ALA A 91 -34.08 2.80 9.37
C ALA A 91 -34.00 4.34 9.37
N VAL A 92 -32.94 4.90 9.96
CA VAL A 92 -32.69 6.35 9.98
C VAL A 92 -32.44 6.87 8.58
N PHE A 93 -31.64 6.17 7.76
CA PHE A 93 -31.43 6.51 6.36
C PHE A 93 -32.77 6.56 5.61
N LEU A 94 -33.58 5.50 5.66
CA LEU A 94 -34.88 5.45 4.97
C LEU A 94 -35.83 6.55 5.44
N SER A 95 -35.79 6.89 6.72
CA SER A 95 -36.59 8.01 7.27
C SER A 95 -36.11 9.38 6.78
N ALA A 96 -34.83 9.56 6.56
CA ALA A 96 -34.29 10.79 5.95
C ALA A 96 -34.58 10.83 4.44
N TYR A 97 -34.37 9.71 3.74
CA TYR A 97 -34.60 9.57 2.31
C TYR A 97 -36.06 9.82 1.92
N SER A 98 -37.02 9.46 2.78
CA SER A 98 -38.46 9.73 2.56
C SER A 98 -38.81 11.21 2.46
N ARG A 99 -37.91 12.12 2.81
CA ARG A 99 -38.10 13.59 2.66
C ARG A 99 -37.65 14.13 1.31
N VAL A 100 -36.85 13.35 0.57
CA VAL A 100 -36.24 13.77 -0.70
C VAL A 100 -36.66 12.87 -1.87
N GLY A 101 -37.06 11.62 -1.59
CA GLY A 101 -37.45 10.66 -2.60
C GLY A 101 -38.39 9.59 -2.10
N SER A 102 -38.79 8.68 -3.00
CA SER A 102 -39.65 7.54 -2.71
C SER A 102 -38.83 6.38 -2.13
N VAL A 103 -39.08 6.04 -0.86
CA VAL A 103 -38.45 4.85 -0.23
C VAL A 103 -38.85 3.56 -0.95
N ALA A 104 -40.06 3.48 -1.51
CA ALA A 104 -40.50 2.32 -2.26
C ALA A 104 -39.67 2.13 -3.54
N ASP A 105 -39.38 3.23 -4.25
CA ASP A 105 -38.58 3.20 -5.47
C ASP A 105 -37.11 2.88 -5.14
N TRP A 106 -36.55 3.48 -4.08
CA TRP A 106 -35.21 3.14 -3.62
C TRP A 106 -35.05 1.66 -3.29
N VAL A 107 -36.04 1.06 -2.56
CA VAL A 107 -36.03 -0.37 -2.23
C VAL A 107 -36.25 -1.24 -3.46
N ALA A 108 -37.07 -0.80 -4.41
CA ALA A 108 -37.30 -1.52 -5.67
C ALA A 108 -36.01 -1.51 -6.52
N GLU A 109 -35.36 -0.35 -6.64
CA GLU A 109 -34.07 -0.21 -7.34
C GLU A 109 -32.96 -1.02 -6.65
N TRP A 110 -32.91 -1.04 -5.33
CA TRP A 110 -31.96 -1.87 -4.59
C TRP A 110 -32.25 -3.37 -4.75
N ARG A 111 -33.52 -3.80 -4.84
CA ARG A 111 -33.93 -5.20 -5.04
C ARG A 111 -33.80 -5.67 -6.48
N GLU A 112 -33.81 -4.77 -7.45
CA GLU A 112 -33.53 -5.18 -8.81
C GLU A 112 -32.15 -5.87 -8.80
N PRO A 113 -32.05 -7.16 -9.21
CA PRO A 113 -30.76 -7.76 -9.44
C PRO A 113 -30.04 -6.83 -10.40
N MET A 114 -28.87 -6.30 -9.94
CA MET A 114 -28.11 -5.28 -10.65
C MET A 114 -28.30 -5.40 -12.15
N ARG A 115 -28.89 -4.41 -12.73
CA ARG A 115 -29.31 -4.11 -14.11
C ARG A 115 -28.65 -4.91 -15.25
N GLU A 116 -28.34 -6.19 -15.01
CA GLU A 116 -27.86 -7.08 -16.05
C GLU A 116 -28.90 -7.23 -17.16
N SER A 117 -30.20 -7.32 -16.81
CA SER A 117 -31.28 -7.43 -17.80
C SER A 117 -31.54 -6.11 -18.53
N LYS A 118 -31.37 -4.95 -17.87
CA LYS A 118 -31.63 -3.64 -18.48
C LYS A 118 -30.43 -3.14 -19.28
N ALA A 119 -29.21 -3.28 -18.74
CA ALA A 119 -27.98 -3.00 -19.48
C ALA A 119 -27.79 -3.98 -20.67
N VAL A 120 -28.12 -5.25 -20.49
CA VAL A 120 -28.12 -6.26 -21.55
C VAL A 120 -29.15 -5.93 -22.66
N SER A 121 -30.35 -5.47 -22.28
CA SER A 121 -31.39 -5.07 -23.23
C SER A 121 -31.08 -3.76 -23.95
N ASP A 122 -30.61 -2.75 -23.20
CA ASP A 122 -30.32 -1.42 -23.76
C ASP A 122 -29.05 -1.41 -24.63
N TRP A 123 -28.16 -2.40 -24.44
CA TRP A 123 -26.89 -2.51 -25.17
C TRP A 123 -26.86 -3.66 -26.18
N GLY A 124 -27.97 -4.38 -26.39
CA GLY A 124 -28.08 -5.47 -27.37
C GLY A 124 -27.16 -6.66 -27.06
N LEU A 125 -26.84 -6.91 -25.80
CA LEU A 125 -25.91 -7.95 -25.36
C LEU A 125 -26.62 -9.28 -25.11
N GLN A 126 -25.94 -10.40 -25.39
CA GLN A 126 -26.43 -11.73 -25.03
C GLN A 126 -26.38 -11.96 -23.52
N THR A 127 -27.38 -12.61 -22.95
CA THR A 127 -27.42 -12.93 -21.52
C THR A 127 -26.39 -14.02 -21.17
N ALA A 128 -25.93 -14.07 -19.90
CA ALA A 128 -25.07 -15.15 -19.40
C ALA A 128 -25.66 -16.54 -19.73
N LYS A 129 -27.00 -16.68 -19.75
CA LYS A 129 -27.71 -17.91 -20.06
C LYS A 129 -27.58 -18.32 -21.54
N ASP A 130 -27.50 -17.35 -22.43
CA ASP A 130 -27.29 -17.58 -23.87
C ASP A 130 -25.81 -17.95 -24.14
N LEU A 131 -24.88 -17.37 -23.43
CA LEU A 131 -23.44 -17.70 -23.47
C LEU A 131 -23.18 -19.14 -22.98
N ILE A 132 -23.81 -19.56 -21.88
CA ILE A 132 -23.73 -20.95 -21.37
C ILE A 132 -24.24 -21.95 -22.40
N LYS A 133 -25.34 -21.65 -23.08
CA LYS A 133 -25.88 -22.51 -24.14
C LYS A 133 -24.97 -22.60 -25.37
N ALA A 134 -24.25 -21.52 -25.70
CA ALA A 134 -23.34 -21.48 -26.83
C ALA A 134 -22.04 -22.25 -26.59
N ASN A 135 -21.55 -22.30 -25.35
CA ASN A 135 -20.26 -22.89 -24.99
C ASN A 135 -20.34 -24.35 -24.50
N GLY A 136 -21.52 -24.88 -24.19
CA GLY A 136 -21.69 -26.18 -23.51
C GLY A 136 -21.34 -27.43 -24.32
N VAL A 137 -20.91 -27.34 -25.58
CA VAL A 137 -20.68 -28.51 -26.46
C VAL A 137 -19.40 -28.40 -27.31
N SER A 138 -18.64 -27.34 -27.19
CA SER A 138 -17.47 -27.11 -28.06
C SER A 138 -16.16 -27.48 -27.35
N LYS A 139 -15.27 -28.20 -28.06
CA LYS A 139 -13.92 -28.49 -27.63
C LYS A 139 -13.21 -27.17 -27.22
N PRO A 140 -12.45 -27.12 -26.10
CA PRO A 140 -11.71 -25.94 -25.68
C PRO A 140 -10.84 -25.39 -26.83
N ASP A 141 -10.89 -24.09 -27.04
CA ASP A 141 -10.13 -23.40 -28.08
C ASP A 141 -9.63 -22.04 -27.52
N TYR A 142 -8.30 -21.84 -27.49
CA TYR A 142 -7.68 -20.65 -26.92
C TYR A 142 -8.11 -19.36 -27.62
N GLY A 143 -8.08 -19.34 -28.94
CA GLY A 143 -8.44 -18.16 -29.74
C GLY A 143 -9.90 -17.75 -29.51
N ARG A 144 -10.80 -18.75 -29.37
CA ARG A 144 -12.22 -18.51 -29.07
C ARG A 144 -12.39 -17.93 -27.67
N TRP A 145 -11.63 -18.40 -26.68
CA TRP A 145 -11.65 -17.84 -25.33
C TRP A 145 -11.21 -16.37 -25.33
N VAL A 146 -10.03 -16.08 -25.89
CA VAL A 146 -9.48 -14.72 -25.97
C VAL A 146 -10.47 -13.80 -26.70
N HIS A 147 -11.00 -14.23 -27.86
CA HIS A 147 -11.98 -13.45 -28.60
C HIS A 147 -13.24 -13.15 -27.78
N SER A 148 -13.76 -14.14 -27.03
CA SER A 148 -14.91 -13.95 -26.15
C SER A 148 -14.63 -12.93 -25.04
N PHE A 149 -13.43 -12.97 -24.43
CA PHE A 149 -13.02 -12.01 -23.42
C PHE A 149 -12.91 -10.60 -23.99
N GLU A 150 -12.25 -10.46 -25.14
CA GLU A 150 -12.07 -9.16 -25.79
C GLU A 150 -13.40 -8.54 -26.22
N VAL A 151 -14.26 -9.30 -26.86
CA VAL A 151 -15.61 -8.81 -27.28
C VAL A 151 -16.42 -8.40 -26.06
N SER A 152 -16.43 -9.20 -25.00
CA SER A 152 -17.15 -8.88 -23.77
C SER A 152 -16.61 -7.63 -23.11
N PHE A 153 -15.28 -7.49 -23.03
CA PHE A 153 -14.62 -6.31 -22.49
C PHE A 153 -14.92 -5.05 -23.31
N ASP A 154 -14.73 -5.11 -24.62
CA ASP A 154 -14.91 -3.96 -25.51
C ASP A 154 -16.36 -3.48 -25.51
N THR A 155 -17.30 -4.40 -25.46
CA THR A 155 -18.73 -4.06 -25.41
C THR A 155 -19.12 -3.33 -24.12
N LEU A 156 -18.55 -3.71 -22.97
CA LEU A 156 -18.90 -3.14 -21.68
C LEU A 156 -18.08 -1.87 -21.35
N LEU A 157 -16.80 -1.89 -21.66
CA LEU A 157 -15.83 -0.89 -21.16
C LEU A 157 -15.32 0.04 -22.26
N ALA A 158 -15.06 -0.43 -23.47
CA ALA A 158 -14.42 0.38 -24.50
C ALA A 158 -15.40 1.21 -25.36
N THR A 159 -16.69 0.89 -25.37
CA THR A 159 -17.69 1.58 -26.20
C THR A 159 -18.07 2.98 -25.71
N LYS A 160 -17.76 3.33 -24.47
CA LYS A 160 -18.14 4.63 -23.89
C LYS A 160 -16.96 5.59 -23.90
N LYS A 161 -16.95 6.53 -24.84
CA LYS A 161 -15.94 7.61 -25.00
C LYS A 161 -15.73 8.52 -23.77
N TYR A 162 -16.62 8.50 -22.79
CA TYR A 162 -16.61 9.40 -21.60
C TYR A 162 -17.01 8.65 -20.33
N THR A 163 -16.36 7.52 -20.07
CA THR A 163 -16.62 6.78 -18.83
C THR A 163 -15.84 7.44 -17.70
N SER A 164 -16.54 7.87 -16.66
CA SER A 164 -15.88 8.27 -15.41
C SER A 164 -14.99 7.12 -14.91
N PRO A 165 -13.74 7.38 -14.47
CA PRO A 165 -12.85 6.33 -13.99
C PRO A 165 -13.47 5.54 -12.82
N TYR A 166 -14.35 6.13 -12.04
CA TYR A 166 -15.06 5.49 -10.92
C TYR A 166 -16.16 4.50 -11.33
N VAL A 167 -16.59 4.51 -12.58
CA VAL A 167 -17.56 3.53 -13.13
C VAL A 167 -16.86 2.27 -13.65
N ILE A 168 -15.55 2.32 -13.92
CA ILE A 168 -14.79 1.18 -14.42
C ILE A 168 -14.89 -0.05 -13.50
N PRO A 169 -14.77 0.05 -12.17
CA PRO A 169 -14.92 -1.12 -11.29
C PRO A 169 -16.27 -1.81 -11.40
N GLU A 170 -17.36 -1.06 -11.50
CA GLU A 170 -18.70 -1.64 -11.66
C GLU A 170 -18.84 -2.40 -12.98
N LEU A 171 -18.42 -1.77 -14.07
CA LEU A 171 -18.46 -2.41 -15.40
C LEU A 171 -17.53 -3.63 -15.48
N PHE A 172 -16.38 -3.54 -14.84
CA PHE A 172 -15.41 -4.63 -14.77
C PHE A 172 -15.99 -5.82 -13.98
N GLY A 173 -16.68 -5.58 -12.87
CA GLY A 173 -17.36 -6.63 -12.13
C GLY A 173 -18.47 -7.33 -12.92
N ILE A 174 -19.16 -6.61 -13.83
CA ILE A 174 -20.11 -7.24 -14.77
C ILE A 174 -19.37 -8.12 -15.79
N TYR A 175 -18.25 -7.62 -16.30
CA TYR A 175 -17.40 -8.36 -17.22
C TYR A 175 -16.85 -9.65 -16.61
N GLU A 176 -16.31 -9.60 -15.37
CA GLU A 176 -15.81 -10.78 -14.66
C GLU A 176 -16.89 -11.85 -14.48
N ARG A 177 -18.10 -11.47 -14.05
CA ARG A 177 -19.21 -12.41 -13.91
C ARG A 177 -19.56 -13.11 -15.23
N ARG A 178 -19.44 -12.42 -16.38
CA ARG A 178 -19.65 -13.02 -17.70
C ARG A 178 -18.58 -14.03 -18.05
N ILE A 179 -17.31 -13.71 -17.77
CA ILE A 179 -16.21 -14.65 -17.98
C ILE A 179 -16.44 -15.90 -17.14
N HIS A 180 -16.69 -15.77 -15.85
CA HIS A 180 -16.92 -16.92 -14.96
C HIS A 180 -18.14 -17.76 -15.36
N ALA A 181 -19.21 -17.12 -15.83
CA ALA A 181 -20.40 -17.85 -16.32
C ALA A 181 -20.14 -18.64 -17.61
N SER A 182 -19.13 -18.23 -18.38
CA SER A 182 -18.75 -18.89 -19.65
C SER A 182 -17.63 -19.91 -19.49
N ALA A 183 -17.13 -20.10 -18.26
CA ALA A 183 -16.03 -21.01 -17.98
C ALA A 183 -16.41 -22.48 -18.25
N PRO A 184 -15.46 -23.33 -18.71
CA PRO A 184 -15.67 -24.76 -18.85
C PRO A 184 -16.12 -25.44 -17.55
N VAL A 185 -16.90 -26.50 -17.66
CA VAL A 185 -17.40 -27.25 -16.50
C VAL A 185 -16.27 -28.09 -15.86
N GLU A 186 -15.37 -28.60 -16.69
CA GLU A 186 -14.22 -29.41 -16.26
C GLU A 186 -13.22 -28.53 -15.53
N GLN A 187 -12.91 -28.92 -14.30
CA GLN A 187 -12.11 -28.08 -13.37
C GLN A 187 -10.72 -27.71 -13.91
N GLU A 188 -10.04 -28.63 -14.59
CA GLU A 188 -8.70 -28.39 -15.14
C GLU A 188 -8.72 -27.33 -16.24
N TRP A 189 -9.67 -27.42 -17.17
CA TRP A 189 -9.89 -26.44 -18.22
C TRP A 189 -10.38 -25.10 -17.66
N ARG A 190 -11.18 -25.15 -16.61
CA ARG A 190 -11.69 -23.96 -15.95
C ARG A 190 -10.56 -23.12 -15.33
N LEU A 191 -9.64 -23.77 -14.60
CA LEU A 191 -8.50 -23.06 -14.00
C LEU A 191 -7.62 -22.39 -15.07
N LEU A 192 -7.34 -23.08 -16.18
CA LEU A 192 -6.59 -22.51 -17.29
C LEU A 192 -7.35 -21.37 -17.99
N TYR A 193 -8.65 -21.54 -18.20
CA TYR A 193 -9.53 -20.52 -18.77
C TYR A 193 -9.53 -19.23 -17.92
N GLU A 194 -9.66 -19.37 -16.61
CA GLU A 194 -9.63 -18.24 -15.68
C GLU A 194 -8.26 -17.54 -15.71
N LEU A 195 -7.14 -18.28 -15.74
CA LEU A 195 -5.80 -17.70 -15.84
C LEU A 195 -5.60 -16.94 -17.16
N VAL A 196 -6.04 -17.49 -18.29
CA VAL A 196 -6.03 -16.79 -19.59
C VAL A 196 -6.89 -15.53 -19.53
N GLY A 197 -8.07 -15.62 -18.93
CA GLY A 197 -8.98 -14.50 -18.72
C GLY A 197 -8.33 -13.36 -17.92
N ILE A 198 -7.57 -13.68 -16.88
CA ILE A 198 -6.83 -12.69 -16.08
C ILE A 198 -5.79 -11.94 -16.92
N VAL A 199 -4.95 -12.66 -17.67
CA VAL A 199 -3.90 -12.02 -18.49
C VAL A 199 -4.51 -11.12 -19.56
N VAL A 200 -5.57 -11.57 -20.24
CA VAL A 200 -6.27 -10.77 -21.24
C VAL A 200 -6.94 -9.56 -20.61
N SER A 201 -7.64 -9.74 -19.48
CA SER A 201 -8.32 -8.67 -18.74
C SER A 201 -7.36 -7.59 -18.27
N PHE A 202 -6.23 -8.00 -17.71
CA PHE A 202 -5.19 -7.10 -17.25
C PHE A 202 -4.65 -6.25 -18.42
N ARG A 203 -4.30 -6.90 -19.53
CA ARG A 203 -3.79 -6.23 -20.73
C ARG A 203 -4.83 -5.26 -21.33
N LYS A 204 -6.08 -5.67 -21.40
CA LYS A 204 -7.18 -4.81 -21.91
C LYS A 204 -7.44 -3.62 -21.00
N LEU A 205 -7.43 -3.83 -19.68
CA LEU A 205 -7.65 -2.76 -18.70
C LEU A 205 -6.50 -1.75 -18.72
N ALA A 206 -5.24 -2.21 -18.85
CA ALA A 206 -4.08 -1.34 -19.01
C ALA A 206 -4.14 -0.49 -20.28
N ARG A 207 -4.49 -1.09 -21.42
CA ARG A 207 -4.71 -0.35 -22.68
C ARG A 207 -5.86 0.64 -22.59
N LEU A 208 -6.94 0.27 -21.91
CA LEU A 208 -8.10 1.16 -21.71
C LEU A 208 -7.69 2.43 -20.93
N SER A 209 -6.87 2.29 -19.88
CA SER A 209 -6.40 3.44 -19.10
C SER A 209 -5.64 4.45 -19.97
N GLU A 210 -4.79 3.96 -20.87
CA GLU A 210 -4.03 4.78 -21.81
C GLU A 210 -4.93 5.42 -22.87
N GLN A 211 -5.88 4.65 -23.43
CA GLN A 211 -6.84 5.15 -24.44
C GLN A 211 -7.76 6.23 -23.90
N LEU A 212 -8.12 6.18 -22.61
CA LEU A 212 -8.92 7.18 -21.94
C LEU A 212 -8.09 8.37 -21.41
N GLY A 213 -6.76 8.30 -21.51
CA GLY A 213 -5.85 9.32 -21.01
C GLY A 213 -5.83 9.42 -19.48
N HIS A 214 -6.12 8.32 -18.78
CA HIS A 214 -6.04 8.25 -17.32
C HIS A 214 -4.58 8.18 -16.88
N ASP A 215 -4.13 9.19 -16.13
CA ASP A 215 -2.82 9.16 -15.51
C ASP A 215 -2.76 8.15 -14.35
N GLU A 216 -1.54 7.83 -13.89
CA GLU A 216 -1.34 6.86 -12.80
C GLU A 216 -2.05 7.26 -11.50
N ASP A 217 -2.13 8.55 -11.18
CA ASP A 217 -2.81 9.02 -9.97
C ASP A 217 -4.32 8.83 -10.05
N MET A 218 -4.90 8.99 -11.23
CA MET A 218 -6.31 8.70 -11.48
C MET A 218 -6.59 7.20 -11.38
N VAL A 219 -5.75 6.37 -11.99
CA VAL A 219 -5.85 4.90 -11.89
C VAL A 219 -5.73 4.47 -10.43
N LYS A 220 -4.72 4.97 -9.69
CA LYS A 220 -4.52 4.67 -8.26
C LYS A 220 -5.75 4.95 -7.42
N ARG A 221 -6.41 6.07 -7.64
CA ARG A 221 -7.59 6.47 -6.86
C ARG A 221 -8.87 5.72 -7.23
N ALA A 222 -9.03 5.38 -8.51
CA ALA A 222 -10.31 4.87 -8.99
C ALA A 222 -10.36 3.34 -9.13
N TYR A 223 -9.35 2.70 -9.72
CA TYR A 223 -9.45 1.28 -10.08
C TYR A 223 -8.13 0.49 -10.06
N LEU A 224 -7.06 0.98 -9.42
CA LEU A 224 -5.81 0.21 -9.26
C LEU A 224 -6.04 -1.12 -8.52
N HIS A 225 -7.01 -1.16 -7.60
CA HIS A 225 -7.37 -2.38 -6.88
C HIS A 225 -7.79 -3.53 -7.81
N LEU A 226 -8.34 -3.25 -9.00
CA LEU A 226 -8.67 -4.29 -9.99
C LEU A 226 -7.41 -5.00 -10.49
N PHE A 227 -6.33 -4.26 -10.74
CA PHE A 227 -5.05 -4.85 -11.12
C PHE A 227 -4.47 -5.72 -10.02
N HIS A 228 -4.58 -5.26 -8.75
CA HIS A 228 -4.13 -6.04 -7.61
C HIS A 228 -4.93 -7.33 -7.44
N ASN A 229 -6.26 -7.28 -7.55
CA ASN A 229 -7.11 -8.47 -7.52
C ASN A 229 -6.72 -9.46 -8.62
N LEU A 230 -6.53 -8.98 -9.87
CA LEU A 230 -6.09 -9.84 -10.98
C LEU A 230 -4.72 -10.48 -10.72
N MET A 231 -3.80 -9.78 -10.05
CA MET A 231 -2.48 -10.32 -9.68
C MET A 231 -2.61 -11.39 -8.59
N ASP A 232 -3.41 -11.15 -7.57
CA ASP A 232 -3.66 -12.10 -6.47
C ASP A 232 -4.33 -13.38 -7.00
N ASP A 233 -5.33 -13.24 -7.86
CA ASP A 233 -6.02 -14.36 -8.51
C ASP A 233 -5.06 -15.13 -9.44
N ALA A 234 -4.19 -14.44 -10.19
CA ALA A 234 -3.18 -15.09 -11.04
C ALA A 234 -2.19 -15.91 -10.21
N GLU A 235 -1.77 -15.41 -9.04
CA GLU A 235 -0.90 -16.13 -8.13
C GLU A 235 -1.55 -17.42 -7.64
N GLU A 236 -2.78 -17.31 -7.13
CA GLU A 236 -3.54 -18.45 -6.60
C GLU A 236 -3.78 -19.53 -7.68
N LEU A 237 -4.22 -19.11 -8.88
CA LEU A 237 -4.47 -20.02 -9.98
C LEU A 237 -3.18 -20.67 -10.49
N SER A 238 -2.10 -19.90 -10.63
CA SER A 238 -0.81 -20.41 -11.08
C SER A 238 -0.24 -21.45 -10.12
N MET A 239 -0.44 -21.27 -8.79
CA MET A 239 -0.06 -22.25 -7.79
C MET A 239 -0.93 -23.51 -7.87
N LYS A 240 -2.24 -23.37 -8.03
CA LYS A 240 -3.17 -24.49 -8.17
C LYS A 240 -2.88 -25.34 -9.41
N ILE A 241 -2.67 -24.70 -10.56
CA ILE A 241 -2.37 -25.39 -11.82
C ILE A 241 -0.96 -26.02 -11.76
N GLY A 242 0.01 -25.36 -11.15
CA GLY A 242 1.40 -25.80 -11.07
C GLY A 242 1.60 -27.12 -10.29
N VAL A 243 0.67 -27.48 -9.42
CA VAL A 243 0.69 -28.75 -8.63
C VAL A 243 0.14 -29.93 -9.45
N GLN A 244 -0.70 -29.66 -10.46
CA GLN A 244 -1.29 -30.69 -11.30
C GLN A 244 -0.37 -31.02 -12.48
N SER A 245 -0.25 -32.30 -12.85
CA SER A 245 0.38 -32.69 -14.11
C SER A 245 -0.55 -32.27 -15.26
N LEU A 246 -0.12 -31.22 -16.01
CA LEU A 246 -0.91 -30.72 -17.13
C LEU A 246 -1.03 -31.80 -18.22
N PRO A 247 -2.27 -32.09 -18.70
CA PRO A 247 -2.46 -32.91 -19.88
C PRO A 247 -1.74 -32.35 -21.12
N PHE A 248 -1.30 -33.20 -22.05
CA PHE A 248 -0.68 -32.76 -23.30
C PHE A 248 -1.55 -31.80 -24.13
N ASP A 249 -2.87 -31.91 -24.00
CA ASP A 249 -3.83 -31.01 -24.67
C ASP A 249 -3.69 -29.54 -24.24
N PHE A 250 -2.98 -29.26 -23.15
CA PHE A 250 -2.73 -27.90 -22.66
C PHE A 250 -1.48 -27.25 -23.26
N ASP A 251 -0.58 -28.00 -23.89
CA ASP A 251 0.69 -27.45 -24.38
C ASP A 251 0.47 -26.29 -25.36
N GLU A 252 -0.49 -26.40 -26.31
CA GLU A 252 -0.84 -25.32 -27.23
C GLU A 252 -1.37 -24.07 -26.51
N PHE A 253 -2.19 -24.27 -25.47
CA PHE A 253 -2.74 -23.17 -24.67
C PHE A 253 -1.65 -22.46 -23.86
N VAL A 254 -0.73 -23.23 -23.31
CA VAL A 254 0.40 -22.70 -22.54
C VAL A 254 1.33 -21.87 -23.43
N ASP A 255 1.62 -22.33 -24.65
CA ASP A 255 2.45 -21.59 -25.61
C ASP A 255 1.79 -20.25 -26.02
N LYS A 256 0.50 -20.27 -26.31
CA LYS A 256 -0.25 -19.04 -26.62
C LYS A 256 -0.35 -18.09 -25.41
N LEU A 257 -0.54 -18.63 -24.20
CA LEU A 257 -0.55 -17.82 -22.97
C LEU A 257 0.81 -17.17 -22.72
N ARG A 258 1.93 -17.83 -23.07
CA ARG A 258 3.28 -17.23 -23.02
C ARG A 258 3.39 -16.03 -23.97
N GLU A 259 2.81 -16.12 -25.15
CA GLU A 259 2.78 -15.01 -26.13
C GLU A 259 1.98 -13.83 -25.57
N ASP A 260 0.79 -14.09 -25.05
CA ASP A 260 -0.05 -13.07 -24.40
C ASP A 260 0.61 -12.45 -23.18
N THR A 261 1.33 -13.25 -22.39
CA THR A 261 2.09 -12.78 -21.22
C THR A 261 3.25 -11.89 -21.64
N PHE A 262 3.92 -12.17 -22.76
CA PHE A 262 4.96 -11.31 -23.31
C PHE A 262 4.44 -9.92 -23.67
N GLU A 263 3.23 -9.82 -24.17
CA GLU A 263 2.60 -8.53 -24.49
C GLU A 263 2.44 -7.62 -23.27
N LEU A 264 2.38 -8.15 -22.04
CA LEU A 264 2.36 -7.34 -20.81
C LEU A 264 3.56 -6.39 -20.73
N LEU A 265 4.70 -6.75 -21.34
CA LEU A 265 5.91 -5.91 -21.32
C LEU A 265 5.79 -4.67 -22.23
N THR A 266 4.91 -4.72 -23.24
CA THR A 266 4.85 -3.70 -24.29
C THR A 266 3.46 -3.17 -24.61
N CYS A 267 2.43 -3.63 -23.92
CA CYS A 267 1.04 -3.31 -24.27
C CYS A 267 0.63 -1.86 -24.01
N THR A 268 1.33 -1.14 -23.13
CA THR A 268 1.13 0.28 -22.80
C THR A 268 2.39 0.86 -22.19
N GLN A 269 2.49 2.18 -22.08
CA GLN A 269 3.60 2.85 -21.38
C GLN A 269 3.36 2.91 -19.86
N GLY A 270 2.11 3.06 -19.42
CA GLY A 270 1.75 3.13 -17.99
C GLY A 270 1.74 1.78 -17.28
N LEU A 271 1.54 1.85 -15.95
CA LEU A 271 1.40 0.68 -15.07
C LEU A 271 2.57 -0.32 -15.18
N ALA A 272 3.79 0.22 -15.36
CA ALA A 272 4.97 -0.60 -15.60
C ALA A 272 5.23 -1.58 -14.44
N TYR A 273 5.03 -1.13 -13.20
CA TYR A 273 5.23 -1.96 -12.02
C TYR A 273 4.26 -3.15 -11.98
N GLU A 274 2.97 -2.90 -12.16
CA GLU A 274 1.92 -3.91 -12.11
C GLU A 274 2.05 -4.91 -13.26
N ARG A 275 2.35 -4.45 -14.48
CA ARG A 275 2.57 -5.30 -15.65
C ARG A 275 3.76 -6.24 -15.46
N ILE A 276 4.87 -5.71 -14.97
CA ILE A 276 6.07 -6.50 -14.69
C ILE A 276 5.85 -7.43 -13.51
N PHE A 277 5.07 -7.01 -12.52
CA PHE A 277 4.73 -7.88 -11.39
C PHE A 277 3.96 -9.12 -11.85
N LEU A 278 2.89 -8.95 -12.64
CA LEU A 278 2.13 -10.08 -13.19
C LEU A 278 3.01 -10.98 -14.07
N TYR A 279 3.85 -10.39 -14.93
CA TYR A 279 4.80 -11.13 -15.74
C TYR A 279 5.72 -12.01 -14.88
N ARG A 280 6.36 -11.44 -13.87
CA ARG A 280 7.29 -12.16 -12.97
C ARG A 280 6.59 -13.29 -12.22
N LEU A 281 5.39 -13.03 -11.73
CA LEU A 281 4.56 -13.99 -11.01
C LEU A 281 4.28 -15.24 -11.85
N LEU A 282 3.87 -15.05 -13.10
CA LEU A 282 3.61 -16.16 -14.02
C LEU A 282 4.88 -16.97 -14.32
N TRP A 283 6.02 -16.32 -14.48
CA TRP A 283 7.30 -17.00 -14.71
C TRP A 283 7.84 -17.72 -13.47
N ILE A 284 7.47 -17.33 -12.27
CA ILE A 284 7.81 -18.03 -11.03
C ILE A 284 6.92 -19.27 -10.86
N HIS A 285 5.61 -19.09 -10.96
CA HIS A 285 4.64 -20.08 -10.51
C HIS A 285 4.14 -20.98 -11.62
N PHE A 286 4.05 -20.49 -12.85
CA PHE A 286 3.45 -21.22 -13.97
C PHE A 286 4.48 -21.66 -15.02
N PHE A 287 5.26 -20.77 -15.61
CA PHE A 287 6.22 -21.09 -16.67
C PHE A 287 7.57 -21.60 -16.11
N LYS A 288 7.58 -22.81 -15.55
CA LYS A 288 8.74 -23.36 -14.81
C LYS A 288 9.75 -24.08 -15.69
N LYS A 289 9.41 -24.50 -16.92
CA LYS A 289 10.32 -25.23 -17.81
C LYS A 289 11.53 -24.36 -18.18
N LYS A 290 12.75 -24.89 -17.98
CA LYS A 290 13.99 -24.17 -18.27
C LYS A 290 14.06 -23.70 -19.73
N ALA A 291 13.72 -24.56 -20.68
CA ALA A 291 13.70 -24.25 -22.11
C ALA A 291 12.82 -23.04 -22.42
N TRP A 292 11.64 -22.90 -21.82
CA TRP A 292 10.77 -21.75 -22.01
C TRP A 292 11.39 -20.43 -21.54
N ARG A 293 12.13 -20.47 -20.42
CA ARG A 293 12.85 -19.29 -19.88
C ARG A 293 14.00 -18.87 -20.80
N GLU A 294 14.72 -19.84 -21.37
CA GLU A 294 15.79 -19.59 -22.33
C GLU A 294 15.25 -19.02 -23.64
N GLU A 295 14.17 -19.58 -24.19
CA GLU A 295 13.47 -19.08 -25.37
C GLU A 295 12.97 -17.63 -25.16
N GLU A 296 12.38 -17.37 -23.99
CA GLU A 296 11.86 -16.03 -23.67
C GLU A 296 12.99 -14.99 -23.57
N LEU A 297 14.16 -15.34 -23.03
CA LEU A 297 15.33 -14.46 -23.05
C LEU A 297 15.77 -14.10 -24.47
N VAL A 298 15.76 -15.07 -25.39
CA VAL A 298 16.06 -14.81 -26.81
C VAL A 298 15.03 -13.86 -27.43
N LYS A 299 13.75 -14.06 -27.11
CA LYS A 299 12.65 -13.19 -27.57
C LYS A 299 12.79 -11.76 -27.05
N ILE A 300 13.13 -11.60 -25.75
CA ILE A 300 13.41 -10.29 -25.14
C ILE A 300 14.58 -9.60 -25.86
N GLN A 301 15.68 -10.30 -26.08
CA GLN A 301 16.86 -9.74 -26.76
C GLN A 301 16.54 -9.31 -28.20
N ALA A 302 15.75 -10.10 -28.92
CA ALA A 302 15.29 -9.75 -30.26
C ALA A 302 14.40 -8.50 -30.26
N ARG A 303 13.46 -8.41 -29.31
CA ARG A 303 12.56 -7.24 -29.18
C ARG A 303 13.31 -5.98 -28.78
N MET A 304 14.30 -6.09 -27.88
CA MET A 304 15.15 -4.95 -27.51
C MET A 304 15.90 -4.33 -28.70
N LYS A 305 16.35 -5.15 -29.68
CA LYS A 305 16.99 -4.64 -30.89
C LYS A 305 16.03 -3.90 -31.82
N GLY A 306 14.75 -4.16 -31.73
CA GLY A 306 13.68 -3.57 -32.53
C GLY A 306 12.88 -2.49 -31.81
N LEU A 307 13.34 -2.01 -30.65
CA LEU A 307 12.67 -0.91 -29.94
C LEU A 307 12.74 0.38 -30.73
N GLN A 308 11.66 1.13 -30.72
CA GLN A 308 11.62 2.48 -31.26
C GLN A 308 12.17 3.49 -30.23
N ASP A 309 12.63 4.65 -30.66
CA ASP A 309 13.24 5.67 -29.78
C ASP A 309 12.32 6.17 -28.65
N TRP A 310 11.00 6.04 -28.85
CA TRP A 310 9.99 6.44 -27.86
C TRP A 310 9.58 5.33 -26.90
N GLU A 311 10.02 4.10 -27.11
CA GLU A 311 9.71 2.95 -26.26
C GLU A 311 10.74 2.81 -25.14
N SER A 312 10.27 2.62 -23.90
CA SER A 312 11.16 2.36 -22.77
C SER A 312 11.70 0.92 -22.81
N PRO A 313 13.02 0.73 -22.72
CA PRO A 313 13.60 -0.60 -22.60
C PRO A 313 13.40 -1.24 -21.21
N ALA A 314 13.00 -0.46 -20.20
CA ALA A 314 12.94 -0.88 -18.81
C ALA A 314 12.10 -2.17 -18.57
N PRO A 315 10.88 -2.33 -19.12
CA PRO A 315 10.10 -3.55 -18.91
C PRO A 315 10.82 -4.81 -19.44
N LEU A 316 11.46 -4.71 -20.60
CA LEU A 316 12.21 -5.83 -21.19
C LEU A 316 13.47 -6.15 -20.41
N LEU A 317 14.19 -5.14 -19.93
CA LEU A 317 15.36 -5.31 -19.07
C LEU A 317 14.98 -5.98 -17.75
N LEU A 318 13.92 -5.52 -17.09
CA LEU A 318 13.43 -6.10 -15.83
C LEU A 318 12.96 -7.56 -16.00
N ALA A 319 12.30 -7.88 -17.11
CA ALA A 319 11.96 -9.24 -17.47
C ALA A 319 13.23 -10.09 -17.70
N GLY A 320 14.22 -9.58 -18.41
CA GLY A 320 15.51 -10.25 -18.63
C GLY A 320 16.27 -10.51 -17.31
N ILE A 321 16.32 -9.54 -16.41
CA ILE A 321 16.90 -9.69 -15.06
C ILE A 321 16.19 -10.83 -14.32
N HIS A 322 14.88 -10.80 -14.33
CA HIS A 322 14.07 -11.79 -13.63
C HIS A 322 14.30 -13.21 -14.14
N LEU A 323 14.28 -13.41 -15.46
CA LEU A 323 14.52 -14.72 -16.07
C LEU A 323 15.94 -15.24 -15.79
N ASN A 324 16.96 -14.38 -15.80
CA ASN A 324 18.32 -14.75 -15.44
C ASN A 324 18.39 -15.24 -13.96
N PHE A 325 17.72 -14.55 -13.03
CA PHE A 325 17.60 -15.05 -11.66
C PHE A 325 16.90 -16.41 -11.59
N LEU A 326 15.84 -16.63 -12.37
CA LEU A 326 15.13 -17.91 -12.42
C LEU A 326 15.97 -19.04 -13.05
N LEU A 327 16.91 -18.72 -13.92
CA LEU A 327 17.85 -19.64 -14.55
C LEU A 327 19.12 -19.89 -13.70
N GLY A 328 19.35 -19.05 -12.68
CA GLY A 328 20.53 -19.10 -11.82
C GLY A 328 21.75 -18.39 -12.37
N ASP A 329 21.61 -17.59 -13.43
CA ASP A 329 22.65 -16.71 -13.97
C ASP A 329 22.59 -15.33 -13.31
N ASP A 330 23.06 -15.28 -12.07
CA ASP A 330 23.01 -14.06 -11.24
C ASP A 330 23.94 -12.96 -11.79
N GLU A 331 25.05 -13.33 -12.42
CA GLU A 331 25.99 -12.36 -13.01
C GLU A 331 25.34 -11.63 -14.18
N ALA A 332 24.71 -12.37 -15.09
CA ALA A 332 23.95 -11.77 -16.19
C ALA A 332 22.78 -10.91 -15.68
N ALA A 333 22.07 -11.36 -14.64
CA ALA A 333 20.99 -10.61 -14.01
C ALA A 333 21.50 -9.25 -13.48
N LEU A 334 22.55 -9.27 -12.66
CA LEU A 334 23.11 -8.05 -12.06
C LEU A 334 23.69 -7.09 -13.11
N LYS A 335 24.30 -7.61 -14.17
CA LYS A 335 24.81 -6.78 -15.26
C LYS A 335 23.71 -5.99 -15.97
N LEU A 336 22.53 -6.58 -16.13
CA LEU A 336 21.39 -5.93 -16.77
C LEU A 336 20.79 -4.79 -15.91
N THR A 337 21.17 -4.67 -14.64
CA THR A 337 20.71 -3.55 -13.79
C THR A 337 21.45 -2.24 -14.08
N GLY A 338 22.59 -2.30 -14.78
CA GLY A 338 23.46 -1.14 -15.02
C GLY A 338 22.78 0.09 -15.66
N PRO A 339 21.87 -0.07 -16.66
CA PRO A 339 21.18 1.05 -17.28
C PRO A 339 20.18 1.80 -16.39
N PHE A 340 19.76 1.22 -15.26
CA PHE A 340 18.72 1.80 -14.41
C PHE A 340 19.25 2.86 -13.45
N GLY A 341 18.47 3.93 -13.28
CA GLY A 341 18.63 4.86 -12.17
C GLY A 341 18.32 4.22 -10.81
N ASP A 342 18.72 4.91 -9.76
CA ASP A 342 18.48 4.43 -8.38
C ASP A 342 16.97 4.37 -8.08
N GLU A 343 16.23 5.36 -8.59
CA GLU A 343 14.78 5.51 -8.46
C GLU A 343 13.98 4.39 -9.14
N GLU A 344 14.55 3.80 -10.18
CA GLU A 344 13.85 2.79 -10.95
C GLU A 344 14.07 1.38 -10.42
N ILE A 345 15.32 1.03 -10.02
CA ILE A 345 15.69 -0.37 -9.76
C ILE A 345 15.49 -0.81 -8.29
N ALA A 346 15.58 0.12 -7.32
CA ALA A 346 15.59 -0.24 -5.92
C ALA A 346 14.36 -1.06 -5.45
N PRO A 347 13.10 -0.76 -5.85
CA PRO A 347 11.94 -1.57 -5.49
C PRO A 347 12.02 -3.01 -6.01
N TYR A 348 12.56 -3.19 -7.22
CA TYR A 348 12.71 -4.51 -7.82
C TYR A 348 13.82 -5.34 -7.14
N LEU A 349 14.89 -4.68 -6.66
CA LEU A 349 15.94 -5.36 -5.89
C LEU A 349 15.37 -5.93 -4.59
N VAL A 350 14.50 -5.20 -3.88
CA VAL A 350 13.81 -5.72 -2.69
C VAL A 350 13.03 -6.99 -3.02
N TYR A 351 12.29 -7.00 -4.12
CA TYR A 351 11.54 -8.17 -4.57
C TYR A 351 12.46 -9.39 -4.82
N TRP A 352 13.59 -9.21 -5.50
CA TRP A 352 14.51 -10.33 -5.76
C TRP A 352 15.24 -10.79 -4.50
N ILE A 353 15.51 -9.89 -3.54
CA ILE A 353 16.02 -10.25 -2.21
C ILE A 353 15.01 -11.17 -1.49
N GLU A 354 13.73 -10.79 -1.47
CA GLU A 354 12.65 -11.60 -0.88
C GLU A 354 12.51 -12.96 -1.59
N TYR A 355 12.48 -12.96 -2.91
CA TYR A 355 12.38 -14.19 -3.72
C TYR A 355 13.52 -15.16 -3.45
N LEU A 356 14.78 -14.71 -3.54
CA LEU A 356 15.96 -15.54 -3.31
C LEU A 356 16.07 -15.98 -1.85
N SER A 357 15.68 -15.15 -0.90
CA SER A 357 15.62 -15.49 0.53
C SER A 357 14.55 -16.55 0.81
N GLY A 358 13.39 -16.46 0.16
CA GLY A 358 12.35 -17.49 0.23
C GLY A 358 12.82 -18.86 -0.29
N LEU A 359 13.70 -18.88 -1.29
CA LEU A 359 14.37 -20.08 -1.78
C LEU A 359 15.54 -20.53 -0.89
N LYS A 360 15.90 -19.79 0.16
CA LYS A 360 17.09 -20.00 0.98
C LYS A 360 18.40 -20.03 0.18
N ALA A 361 18.43 -19.31 -0.94
CA ALA A 361 19.59 -19.25 -1.84
C ALA A 361 20.63 -18.23 -1.35
N TRP A 362 21.10 -18.37 -0.12
CA TRP A 362 21.87 -17.37 0.62
C TRP A 362 23.10 -16.83 -0.11
N LYS A 363 23.81 -17.70 -0.85
CA LYS A 363 24.98 -17.28 -1.64
C LYS A 363 24.63 -16.28 -2.75
N ARG A 364 23.39 -16.32 -3.21
CA ARG A 364 22.87 -15.48 -4.30
C ARG A 364 22.30 -14.16 -3.79
N VAL A 365 21.77 -14.14 -2.55
CA VAL A 365 21.12 -12.97 -1.94
C VAL A 365 22.12 -11.83 -1.67
N GLY A 366 23.31 -12.17 -1.15
CA GLY A 366 24.31 -11.17 -0.73
C GLY A 366 24.64 -10.11 -1.78
N PRO A 367 25.02 -10.48 -3.01
CA PRO A 367 25.31 -9.51 -4.08
C PRO A 367 24.11 -8.59 -4.41
N VAL A 368 22.89 -9.10 -4.33
CA VAL A 368 21.68 -8.28 -4.59
C VAL A 368 21.47 -7.26 -3.48
N ILE A 369 21.69 -7.64 -2.21
CA ILE A 369 21.64 -6.69 -1.08
C ILE A 369 22.72 -5.62 -1.22
N GLU A 370 23.95 -6.00 -1.56
CA GLU A 370 25.04 -5.02 -1.74
C GLU A 370 24.69 -3.99 -2.83
N LEU A 371 24.11 -4.43 -3.94
CA LEU A 371 23.63 -3.53 -4.99
C LEU A 371 22.47 -2.66 -4.47
N PHE A 372 21.52 -3.24 -3.75
CA PHE A 372 20.39 -2.51 -3.16
C PHE A 372 20.88 -1.37 -2.25
N LEU A 373 21.86 -1.65 -1.38
CA LEU A 373 22.41 -0.64 -0.47
C LEU A 373 23.11 0.52 -1.18
N GLN A 374 23.61 0.31 -2.40
CA GLN A 374 24.16 1.39 -3.21
C GLN A 374 23.08 2.29 -3.81
N LYS A 375 21.90 1.73 -4.09
CA LYS A 375 20.80 2.38 -4.81
C LYS A 375 19.72 2.99 -3.91
N VAL A 376 19.55 2.46 -2.71
CA VAL A 376 18.40 2.78 -1.83
C VAL A 376 18.32 4.26 -1.46
N LYS A 377 19.47 4.92 -1.28
CA LYS A 377 19.49 6.34 -0.90
C LYS A 377 18.90 7.23 -2.00
N GLY A 378 19.33 7.05 -3.25
CA GLY A 378 18.78 7.79 -4.39
C GLY A 378 17.28 7.53 -4.58
N TYR A 379 16.84 6.30 -4.36
CA TYR A 379 15.41 5.98 -4.39
C TYR A 379 14.61 6.70 -3.31
N LEU A 380 15.09 6.74 -2.06
CA LEU A 380 14.40 7.42 -0.96
C LEU A 380 14.35 8.94 -1.17
N GLU A 381 15.39 9.54 -1.74
CA GLU A 381 15.41 10.95 -2.13
C GLU A 381 14.37 11.25 -3.23
N TRP A 382 14.22 10.37 -4.21
CA TRP A 382 13.22 10.49 -5.27
C TRP A 382 11.79 10.25 -4.78
N LEU A 383 11.56 9.21 -3.96
CA LEU A 383 10.23 8.82 -3.48
C LEU A 383 9.56 9.96 -2.70
N GLY A 384 10.35 10.70 -1.92
CA GLY A 384 9.86 11.81 -1.09
C GLY A 384 8.79 11.38 -0.09
N GLY A 385 8.41 12.29 0.79
CA GLY A 385 7.35 12.02 1.77
C GLY A 385 7.72 10.99 2.83
N TYR A 386 7.70 11.42 4.10
CA TYR A 386 8.17 10.59 5.22
C TYR A 386 7.44 9.23 5.31
N HIS A 387 6.12 9.23 5.14
CA HIS A 387 5.32 8.01 5.30
C HIS A 387 5.64 6.94 4.24
N SER A 388 5.75 7.35 2.98
CA SER A 388 6.10 6.46 1.87
C SER A 388 7.48 5.86 2.05
N CYS A 389 8.48 6.69 2.38
CA CYS A 389 9.84 6.24 2.67
C CYS A 389 9.89 5.29 3.88
N ALA A 390 9.21 5.61 4.98
CA ALA A 390 9.18 4.76 6.17
C ALA A 390 8.52 3.40 5.89
N THR A 391 7.48 3.37 5.06
CA THR A 391 6.82 2.11 4.65
C THR A 391 7.75 1.27 3.79
N PHE A 392 8.41 1.87 2.80
CA PHE A 392 9.39 1.19 1.96
C PHE A 392 10.56 0.63 2.78
N VAL A 393 11.13 1.43 3.68
CA VAL A 393 12.26 1.04 4.55
C VAL A 393 11.90 -0.14 5.43
N ARG A 394 10.71 -0.15 6.03
CA ARG A 394 10.22 -1.28 6.82
C ARG A 394 10.17 -2.58 6.00
N ASN A 395 9.67 -2.51 4.77
CA ASN A 395 9.62 -3.66 3.87
C ASN A 395 11.03 -4.11 3.46
N ALA A 396 11.91 -3.17 3.12
CA ALA A 396 13.29 -3.46 2.75
C ALA A 396 14.09 -4.12 3.90
N LEU A 397 13.97 -3.60 5.12
CA LEU A 397 14.62 -4.20 6.30
C LEU A 397 14.09 -5.61 6.57
N ARG A 398 12.78 -5.83 6.41
CA ARG A 398 12.16 -7.16 6.53
C ARG A 398 12.70 -8.14 5.47
N ALA A 399 12.92 -7.67 4.24
CA ALA A 399 13.48 -8.49 3.17
C ALA A 399 14.94 -8.87 3.41
N VAL A 400 15.75 -7.95 3.96
CA VAL A 400 17.19 -8.13 4.22
C VAL A 400 17.46 -8.97 5.48
N ALA A 401 16.60 -8.87 6.50
CA ALA A 401 16.81 -9.50 7.81
C ALA A 401 17.07 -11.02 7.77
N PRO A 402 16.33 -11.84 7.00
CA PRO A 402 16.56 -13.29 6.97
C PRO A 402 17.97 -13.67 6.51
N TYR A 403 18.48 -13.02 5.47
CA TYR A 403 19.84 -13.26 5.00
C TYR A 403 20.88 -12.89 6.05
N CYS A 404 20.74 -11.72 6.70
CA CYS A 404 21.69 -11.27 7.70
C CYS A 404 21.70 -12.18 8.94
N ALA A 405 20.55 -12.71 9.33
CA ALA A 405 20.43 -13.65 10.45
C ALA A 405 21.09 -15.01 10.13
N GLU A 406 20.80 -15.58 8.97
CA GLU A 406 21.32 -16.90 8.57
C GLU A 406 22.82 -16.88 8.22
N SER A 407 23.32 -15.75 7.72
CA SER A 407 24.72 -15.60 7.30
C SER A 407 25.60 -14.95 8.37
N ASP A 408 25.06 -14.70 9.57
CA ASP A 408 25.72 -13.96 10.69
C ASP A 408 26.30 -12.60 10.23
N ARG A 409 25.59 -11.91 9.31
CA ARG A 409 26.00 -10.63 8.73
C ARG A 409 25.32 -9.47 9.45
N VAL A 410 25.61 -9.38 10.76
CA VAL A 410 25.13 -8.26 11.59
C VAL A 410 25.61 -6.90 11.06
N ASP A 411 26.84 -6.86 10.54
CA ASP A 411 27.44 -5.69 9.90
C ASP A 411 26.62 -5.18 8.72
N LEU A 412 26.12 -6.10 7.88
CA LEU A 412 25.33 -5.74 6.70
C LEU A 412 23.95 -5.22 7.07
N TYR A 413 23.32 -5.81 8.10
CA TYR A 413 22.02 -5.34 8.58
C TYR A 413 22.13 -3.94 9.18
N GLU A 414 23.21 -3.68 9.91
CA GLU A 414 23.51 -2.36 10.43
C GLU A 414 23.76 -1.33 9.32
N ARG A 415 24.54 -1.70 8.29
CA ARG A 415 24.73 -0.87 7.10
C ARG A 415 23.40 -0.56 6.39
N ALA A 416 22.50 -1.55 6.33
CA ALA A 416 21.17 -1.34 5.75
C ALA A 416 20.39 -0.29 6.55
N MET A 417 20.37 -0.38 7.89
CA MET A 417 19.71 0.61 8.72
C MET A 417 20.34 2.00 8.55
N LEU A 418 21.67 2.10 8.53
CA LEU A 418 22.38 3.37 8.33
C LEU A 418 22.10 4.00 6.97
N SER A 419 22.06 3.20 5.90
CA SER A 419 21.83 3.70 4.54
C SER A 419 20.41 4.26 4.35
N MET A 420 19.47 3.88 5.21
CA MET A 420 18.06 4.27 5.12
C MET A 420 17.63 5.28 6.21
N LEU A 421 18.59 5.88 6.95
CA LEU A 421 18.28 7.00 7.85
C LEU A 421 17.73 8.19 7.03
N PRO A 422 16.79 8.99 7.58
CA PRO A 422 16.25 8.92 8.95
C PRO A 422 15.07 7.94 9.13
N TYR A 423 14.60 7.28 8.08
CA TYR A 423 13.37 6.45 8.10
C TYR A 423 13.52 5.15 8.87
N SER A 424 14.73 4.63 9.01
CA SER A 424 15.11 3.44 9.82
C SER A 424 15.46 3.77 11.26
N PHE A 425 15.29 5.03 11.68
CA PHE A 425 15.73 5.49 12.99
C PHE A 425 15.24 4.61 14.14
N GLY A 426 13.96 4.27 14.16
CA GLY A 426 13.35 3.47 15.25
C GLY A 426 13.97 2.06 15.37
N ASP A 427 14.19 1.41 14.23
CA ASP A 427 14.78 0.07 14.18
C ASP A 427 16.26 0.12 14.63
N TYR A 428 17.00 1.11 14.13
CA TYR A 428 18.41 1.25 14.44
C TYR A 428 18.63 1.66 15.91
N GLU A 429 17.84 2.60 16.40
CA GLU A 429 17.83 3.04 17.80
C GLU A 429 17.60 1.87 18.74
N PHE A 430 16.60 1.04 18.44
CA PHE A 430 16.28 -0.15 19.21
C PHE A 430 17.45 -1.14 19.23
N VAL A 431 18.03 -1.45 18.09
CA VAL A 431 19.15 -2.41 17.98
C VAL A 431 20.37 -1.92 18.77
N LEU A 432 20.74 -0.65 18.65
CA LEU A 432 21.88 -0.08 19.40
C LEU A 432 21.65 -0.16 20.91
N PHE A 433 20.45 0.18 21.35
CA PHE A 433 20.10 0.18 22.76
C PHE A 433 20.10 -1.22 23.36
N GLU A 434 19.44 -2.21 22.72
CA GLU A 434 19.39 -3.59 23.17
C GLU A 434 20.77 -4.28 23.22
N ARG A 435 21.68 -3.86 22.34
CA ARG A 435 23.08 -4.34 22.34
C ARG A 435 23.99 -3.62 23.34
N GLY A 436 23.47 -2.66 24.10
CA GLY A 436 24.26 -1.87 25.04
C GLY A 436 25.29 -0.94 24.38
N GLN A 437 25.11 -0.64 23.07
CA GLN A 437 25.97 0.28 22.33
C GLN A 437 25.57 1.74 22.59
N TYR A 438 25.60 2.13 23.86
CA TYR A 438 25.06 3.42 24.32
C TYR A 438 25.76 4.64 23.73
N GLU A 439 27.05 4.56 23.40
CA GLU A 439 27.77 5.65 22.74
C GLU A 439 27.17 5.96 21.38
N ARG A 440 27.05 4.95 20.54
CA ARG A 440 26.45 5.06 19.20
C ARG A 440 24.94 5.40 19.25
N TRP A 441 24.26 4.89 20.28
CA TRP A 441 22.88 5.27 20.55
C TRP A 441 22.76 6.77 20.84
N GLY A 442 23.65 7.31 21.69
CA GLY A 442 23.69 8.75 21.99
C GLY A 442 24.04 9.61 20.78
N GLU A 443 24.99 9.16 19.94
CA GLU A 443 25.35 9.83 18.69
C GLU A 443 24.16 9.85 17.71
N LEU A 444 23.40 8.77 17.61
CA LEU A 444 22.19 8.68 16.79
C LEU A 444 21.10 9.64 17.25
N GLN A 445 20.86 9.75 18.57
CA GLN A 445 19.92 10.72 19.13
C GLN A 445 20.35 12.16 18.79
N ALA A 446 21.64 12.47 18.93
CA ALA A 446 22.20 13.76 18.58
C ALA A 446 22.08 14.08 17.08
N PHE A 447 22.28 13.09 16.21
CA PHE A 447 22.15 13.22 14.75
C PHE A 447 20.72 13.59 14.34
N VAL A 448 19.71 12.93 14.92
CA VAL A 448 18.29 13.22 14.64
C VAL A 448 17.82 14.50 15.32
N GLY A 449 18.60 14.99 16.29
CA GLY A 449 18.32 16.25 16.97
C GLY A 449 17.36 16.15 18.14
N LEU A 450 17.15 14.96 18.69
CA LEU A 450 16.31 14.76 19.87
C LEU A 450 16.96 15.36 21.11
N ASP A 451 16.13 16.00 21.93
CA ASP A 451 16.55 16.56 23.19
C ASP A 451 16.51 15.52 24.32
N TYR A 452 17.42 15.71 25.32
CA TYR A 452 17.49 14.81 26.46
C TYR A 452 16.15 14.53 27.14
N TYR A 453 15.25 15.52 27.23
CA TYR A 453 13.95 15.35 27.89
C TYR A 453 12.85 14.75 27.00
N GLU A 454 13.09 14.61 25.71
CA GLU A 454 12.20 13.91 24.77
C GLU A 454 12.39 12.39 24.83
N LEU A 455 13.52 11.95 25.38
CA LEU A 455 13.85 10.53 25.47
C LEU A 455 13.15 9.82 26.63
N PRO A 456 12.85 8.51 26.50
CA PRO A 456 12.24 7.70 27.55
C PRO A 456 13.06 7.71 28.84
N LYS A 457 12.42 8.04 29.96
CA LYS A 457 13.08 8.19 31.26
C LYS A 457 13.77 6.93 31.79
N ASP A 458 13.21 5.77 31.49
CA ASP A 458 13.74 4.45 31.82
C ASP A 458 15.06 4.19 31.09
N ARG A 459 15.11 4.49 29.79
CA ARG A 459 16.33 4.38 28.98
C ARG A 459 17.42 5.34 29.48
N LEU A 460 17.05 6.60 29.73
CA LEU A 460 17.99 7.57 30.29
C LEU A 460 18.58 7.15 31.65
N LYS A 461 17.75 6.54 32.53
CA LYS A 461 18.24 6.00 33.82
C LYS A 461 19.24 4.86 33.63
N LEU A 462 18.97 3.97 32.66
CA LEU A 462 19.88 2.87 32.38
C LEU A 462 21.20 3.38 31.80
N VAL A 463 21.18 4.27 30.82
CA VAL A 463 22.39 4.88 30.25
C VAL A 463 23.15 5.69 31.31
N GLU A 464 22.47 6.45 32.19
CA GLU A 464 23.09 7.18 33.29
C GLU A 464 23.79 6.24 34.30
N LYS A 465 23.27 5.02 34.46
CA LYS A 465 23.88 4.01 35.34
C LYS A 465 25.11 3.37 34.70
N GLU A 466 24.99 2.93 33.44
CA GLU A 466 25.99 2.11 32.77
C GLU A 466 27.09 2.96 32.07
N ARG A 467 26.70 4.02 31.39
CA ARG A 467 27.60 4.89 30.59
C ARG A 467 27.19 6.38 30.70
N PRO A 468 27.31 7.00 31.89
CA PRO A 468 26.86 8.39 32.12
C PRO A 468 27.54 9.43 31.22
N GLU A 469 28.75 9.15 30.71
CA GLU A 469 29.48 10.02 29.78
C GLU A 469 28.73 10.29 28.47
N VAL A 470 27.93 9.33 27.99
CA VAL A 470 27.11 9.49 26.78
C VAL A 470 26.12 10.64 26.91
N LEU A 471 25.55 10.80 28.11
CA LEU A 471 24.57 11.84 28.37
C LEU A 471 25.18 13.25 28.46
N LEU A 472 26.49 13.37 28.68
CA LEU A 472 27.16 14.66 28.71
C LEU A 472 27.04 15.36 27.36
N ALA A 473 27.40 14.68 26.25
CA ALA A 473 27.35 15.25 24.91
C ALA A 473 25.95 15.73 24.54
N MET A 474 24.93 14.91 24.84
CA MET A 474 23.53 15.25 24.58
C MET A 474 23.07 16.48 25.35
N LEU A 475 23.38 16.54 26.66
CA LEU A 475 23.00 17.68 27.51
C LEU A 475 23.75 18.96 27.14
N HIS A 476 25.00 18.87 26.69
CA HIS A 476 25.74 20.03 26.16
C HIS A 476 25.04 20.60 24.92
N GLN A 477 24.68 19.76 23.98
CA GLN A 477 23.95 20.20 22.77
C GLN A 477 22.61 20.81 23.12
N THR A 478 21.81 20.13 23.96
CA THR A 478 20.50 20.62 24.38
C THR A 478 20.63 21.97 25.10
N ALA A 479 21.58 22.12 26.02
CA ALA A 479 21.82 23.38 26.70
C ALA A 479 22.23 24.51 25.73
N GLN A 480 23.08 24.21 24.73
CA GLN A 480 23.51 25.19 23.74
C GLN A 480 22.32 25.62 22.84
N ARG A 481 21.51 24.68 22.37
CA ARG A 481 20.30 25.01 21.58
C ARG A 481 19.35 25.93 22.32
N GLU A 482 19.12 25.68 23.62
CA GLU A 482 18.26 26.51 24.44
C GLU A 482 18.85 27.92 24.63
N ILE A 483 20.19 28.04 24.76
CA ILE A 483 20.87 29.36 24.84
C ILE A 483 20.68 30.11 23.52
N ASP A 484 20.81 29.45 22.39
CA ASP A 484 20.74 30.03 21.06
C ASP A 484 19.33 30.55 20.67
N GLN A 485 18.27 30.10 21.36
CA GLN A 485 16.90 30.62 21.24
C GLN A 485 16.76 32.08 21.71
N LYS A 486 17.69 32.59 22.50
CA LYS A 486 17.78 33.98 22.96
C LYS A 486 16.51 34.52 23.62
N ASN A 487 15.78 33.70 24.33
CA ASN A 487 14.60 34.08 25.10
C ASN A 487 14.68 33.59 26.56
N ARG A 488 13.92 34.24 27.45
CA ARG A 488 14.06 33.97 28.90
C ARG A 488 13.52 32.59 29.31
N ALA A 489 12.54 32.06 28.59
CA ALA A 489 12.00 30.73 28.86
C ALA A 489 13.05 29.66 28.54
N SER A 490 13.67 29.72 27.36
CA SER A 490 14.74 28.82 26.95
C SER A 490 16.01 28.97 27.84
N TYR A 491 16.33 30.15 28.32
CA TYR A 491 17.42 30.31 29.29
C TYR A 491 17.17 29.56 30.59
N ARG A 492 15.93 29.51 31.08
CA ARG A 492 15.60 28.68 32.26
C ARG A 492 15.75 27.19 31.97
N MET A 493 15.41 26.76 30.78
CA MET A 493 15.61 25.37 30.35
C MET A 493 17.10 25.06 30.23
N ALA A 494 17.90 25.93 29.60
CA ALA A 494 19.34 25.78 29.51
C ALA A 494 19.97 25.61 30.90
N VAL A 495 19.60 26.46 31.88
CA VAL A 495 20.06 26.34 33.25
C VAL A 495 19.68 25.02 33.91
N ARG A 496 18.50 24.47 33.60
CA ARG A 496 18.10 23.15 34.09
C ARG A 496 18.98 22.04 33.51
N HIS A 497 19.32 22.10 32.23
CA HIS A 497 20.27 21.18 31.60
C HIS A 497 21.68 21.31 32.19
N LEU A 498 22.16 22.53 32.40
CA LEU A 498 23.46 22.79 33.00
C LEU A 498 23.55 22.25 34.44
N LYS A 499 22.47 22.32 35.24
CA LYS A 499 22.44 21.69 36.56
C LYS A 499 22.52 20.15 36.48
N LYS A 500 21.87 19.55 35.51
CA LYS A 500 21.98 18.10 35.29
C LYS A 500 23.40 17.74 34.86
N LEU A 501 24.00 18.52 33.94
CA LEU A 501 25.39 18.36 33.54
C LEU A 501 26.35 18.42 34.76
N ARG A 502 26.20 19.43 35.62
CA ARG A 502 27.02 19.54 36.86
C ARG A 502 26.90 18.26 37.70
N THR A 503 25.69 17.69 37.81
CA THR A 503 25.48 16.47 38.59
C THR A 503 26.19 15.28 37.96
N LEU A 504 26.17 15.15 36.64
CA LEU A 504 26.85 14.08 35.90
C LEU A 504 28.37 14.22 35.99
N TYR A 505 28.90 15.43 35.82
CA TYR A 505 30.33 15.67 35.97
C TYR A 505 30.83 15.31 37.38
N LYS A 506 30.05 15.65 38.44
CA LYS A 506 30.37 15.24 39.83
C LYS A 506 30.35 13.71 39.97
N LYS A 507 29.36 13.03 39.39
CA LYS A 507 29.25 11.56 39.39
C LYS A 507 30.47 10.90 38.72
N LEU A 508 30.95 11.50 37.65
CA LEU A 508 32.12 11.06 36.89
C LEU A 508 33.47 11.48 37.52
N LYS A 509 33.46 12.22 38.66
CA LYS A 509 34.66 12.79 39.30
C LYS A 509 35.45 13.71 38.37
N ARG A 510 34.77 14.43 37.47
CA ARG A 510 35.33 15.36 36.48
C ARG A 510 34.91 16.80 36.80
N VAL A 511 35.10 17.23 38.07
CA VAL A 511 34.63 18.55 38.53
C VAL A 511 35.40 19.67 37.85
N ASP A 512 36.71 19.49 37.66
CA ASP A 512 37.61 20.49 37.03
C ASP A 512 37.18 20.75 35.57
N ASP A 513 36.76 19.70 34.83
CA ASP A 513 36.25 19.83 33.47
C ASP A 513 34.93 20.63 33.44
N TRP A 514 34.07 20.43 34.46
CA TRP A 514 32.85 21.21 34.61
C TRP A 514 33.12 22.69 34.85
N GLU A 515 34.06 23.02 35.75
CA GLU A 515 34.43 24.39 36.08
C GLU A 515 35.00 25.09 34.84
N TYR A 516 35.96 24.46 34.18
CA TYR A 516 36.51 24.97 32.91
C TYR A 516 35.45 25.21 31.84
N PHE A 517 34.53 24.26 31.66
CA PHE A 517 33.43 24.41 30.72
C PHE A 517 32.50 25.58 31.08
N LEU A 518 32.14 25.68 32.37
CA LEU A 518 31.25 26.74 32.83
C LEU A 518 31.87 28.12 32.64
N ASP A 519 33.13 28.30 32.99
CA ASP A 519 33.88 29.56 32.82
C ASP A 519 33.94 29.94 31.33
N THR A 520 34.26 28.98 30.48
CA THR A 520 34.28 29.19 29.02
C THR A 520 32.90 29.58 28.48
N LEU A 521 31.82 28.92 28.94
CA LEU A 521 30.45 29.23 28.56
C LEU A 521 30.07 30.65 29.01
N MET A 522 30.38 31.01 30.24
CA MET A 522 30.09 32.34 30.76
C MET A 522 30.80 33.44 29.95
N GLU A 523 32.07 33.25 29.61
CA GLU A 523 32.82 34.23 28.79
C GLU A 523 32.21 34.34 27.38
N ARG A 524 31.88 33.22 26.72
CA ARG A 524 31.26 33.21 25.40
C ARG A 524 29.88 33.89 25.38
N THR A 525 29.12 33.76 26.46
CA THR A 525 27.76 34.28 26.58
C THR A 525 27.68 35.62 27.33
N LYS A 526 28.80 36.31 27.60
CA LYS A 526 28.86 37.55 28.39
C LYS A 526 27.88 38.66 27.94
N ARG A 527 27.48 38.65 26.65
CA ARG A 527 26.50 39.62 26.11
C ARG A 527 25.06 39.22 26.41
N LEU A 528 24.77 37.99 26.85
CA LEU A 528 23.43 37.47 27.12
C LEU A 528 23.05 37.72 28.59
N ARG A 529 22.80 38.98 28.95
CA ARG A 529 22.56 39.39 30.35
C ARG A 529 21.46 38.59 31.03
N ALA A 530 20.31 38.36 30.35
CA ALA A 530 19.21 37.60 30.91
C ALA A 530 19.56 36.13 31.18
N PHE A 531 20.45 35.50 30.39
CA PHE A 531 20.97 34.18 30.66
C PHE A 531 21.83 34.16 31.93
N HIS A 532 22.75 35.13 32.11
CA HIS A 532 23.56 35.27 33.30
C HIS A 532 22.72 35.51 34.55
N GLU A 533 21.64 36.32 34.45
CA GLU A 533 20.68 36.52 35.55
C GLU A 533 20.04 35.18 36.00
N GLU A 534 19.57 34.36 35.02
CA GLU A 534 18.97 33.05 35.34
C GLU A 534 20.03 32.07 35.92
N CYS A 535 21.30 32.12 35.49
CA CYS A 535 22.39 31.35 36.08
C CYS A 535 22.63 31.73 37.53
N LYS A 536 22.73 33.05 37.88
CA LYS A 536 22.87 33.56 39.25
C LYS A 536 21.66 33.18 40.12
N ARG A 537 20.45 33.46 39.63
CA ARG A 537 19.20 33.15 40.33
C ARG A 537 19.09 31.67 40.70
N SER A 538 19.63 30.81 39.90
CA SER A 538 19.57 29.36 40.08
C SER A 538 20.74 28.78 40.84
N LYS A 539 21.67 29.63 41.36
CA LYS A 539 22.91 29.25 42.06
C LYS A 539 23.81 28.32 41.22
N LEU A 540 23.84 28.54 39.91
CA LEU A 540 24.76 27.85 39.03
C LEU A 540 26.13 28.52 39.02
N ILE A 541 26.14 29.84 39.09
CA ILE A 541 27.32 30.69 39.27
C ILE A 541 27.17 31.56 40.54
N GLU A 542 28.30 31.98 41.10
CA GLU A 542 28.30 32.92 42.22
C GLU A 542 27.86 34.30 41.75
N GLY A 543 27.19 35.04 42.64
CA GLY A 543 26.58 36.32 42.34
C GLY A 543 27.54 37.49 42.25
#